data_82c652737155a378e679ae79a3623373
#
_entry.id   82c652737155a378e679ae79a3623373
#
_cell.length_a   1.000
_cell.length_b   1.000
_cell.length_c   1.000
_cell.angle_alpha   90.00
_cell.angle_beta   90.00
_cell.angle_gamma   90.00
#
_symmetry.space_group_name_H-M   'P 1'
#
loop_
_entity.id
_entity.type
_entity.pdbx_description
1 polymer ?
#
loop_
_entity_poly.entity_id
_entity_poly.type
_entity_poly.pdbx_seq_one_letter_code
_entity_poly.pdbx_strand_id
1 'polypeptide(L)'
;MLVRLVGKDAVERNINIKIDLGRYIVVNKKTFIVSSIGAVPKPNADVRIIHDLSRPNGGVNSYSQDNSVAYSTIADATKLIKQGTYLAKIDLKSAYRSVPISSSCFDLTGLHWFFKEDLSPTFLYDCRLPFGASKSCKTAHFRNGGKFHP
;
A
#
# COMPACT_ATOMS: atom_id res chain seq x y z
N MET A 1 -0.57 9.48 -15.01
CA MET A 1 -1.81 9.80 -15.75
C MET A 1 -3.08 9.72 -14.91
N LEU A 2 -3.17 8.89 -13.90
CA LEU A 2 -4.35 8.78 -12.98
C LEU A 2 -4.56 9.99 -12.04
N VAL A 3 -3.52 10.75 -11.74
CA VAL A 3 -3.62 11.95 -10.86
C VAL A 3 -4.47 13.08 -11.48
N ARG A 4 -4.64 13.10 -12.80
CA ARG A 4 -5.48 14.12 -13.47
C ARG A 4 -6.98 13.97 -13.22
N LEU A 5 -7.46 12.78 -12.87
CA LEU A 5 -8.88 12.51 -12.58
C LEU A 5 -9.25 12.74 -11.10
N VAL A 6 -8.23 12.84 -10.25
CA VAL A 6 -8.39 13.09 -8.83
C VAL A 6 -7.66 14.40 -8.54
N GLY A 7 -8.34 15.40 -8.02
CA GLY A 7 -7.75 16.71 -7.77
C GLY A 7 -6.45 16.63 -6.98
N LYS A 8 -5.44 17.42 -7.38
CA LYS A 8 -4.12 17.50 -6.73
C LYS A 8 -4.25 17.70 -5.21
N ASP A 9 -5.19 18.53 -4.79
CA ASP A 9 -5.43 18.84 -3.37
C ASP A 9 -5.84 17.61 -2.54
N ALA A 10 -6.60 16.66 -3.13
CA ALA A 10 -6.99 15.44 -2.42
C ALA A 10 -5.80 14.50 -2.23
N VAL A 11 -4.90 14.42 -3.21
CA VAL A 11 -3.66 13.65 -3.10
C VAL A 11 -2.75 14.26 -2.05
N GLU A 12 -2.53 15.55 -2.10
CA GLU A 12 -1.67 16.30 -1.17
C GLU A 12 -2.16 16.18 0.28
N ARG A 13 -3.45 16.37 0.51
CA ARG A 13 -4.08 16.14 1.81
C ARG A 13 -3.84 14.71 2.32
N ASN A 14 -3.92 13.70 1.43
CA ASN A 14 -3.67 12.31 1.79
C ASN A 14 -2.19 12.03 2.11
N ILE A 15 -1.27 12.70 1.41
CA ILE A 15 0.17 12.61 1.70
C ILE A 15 0.44 13.20 3.10
N ASN A 16 -0.08 14.40 3.39
CA ASN A 16 0.09 15.05 4.69
C ASN A 16 -0.44 14.18 5.84
N ILE A 17 -1.63 13.61 5.70
CA ILE A 17 -2.17 12.66 6.69
C ILE A 17 -1.20 11.48 6.92
N LYS A 18 -0.53 10.99 5.88
CA LYS A 18 0.42 9.88 6.05
C LYS A 18 1.73 10.32 6.70
N ILE A 19 2.16 11.55 6.47
CA ILE A 19 3.30 12.15 7.19
C ILE A 19 2.94 12.27 8.67
N ASP A 20 1.82 12.86 9.00
CA ASP A 20 1.34 13.04 10.40
C ASP A 20 1.21 11.71 11.15
N LEU A 21 0.80 10.65 10.45
CA LEU A 21 0.70 9.30 11.00
C LEU A 21 2.05 8.54 11.05
N GLY A 22 3.17 9.17 10.69
CA GLY A 22 4.48 8.54 10.62
C GLY A 22 4.56 7.36 9.64
N ARG A 23 3.70 7.38 8.61
CA ARG A 23 3.71 6.35 7.54
C ARG A 23 4.59 6.76 6.37
N TYR A 24 4.70 8.05 6.12
CA TYR A 24 5.67 8.66 5.22
C TYR A 24 6.65 9.48 6.03
N ILE A 25 7.92 9.40 5.70
CA ILE A 25 8.99 10.21 6.29
C ILE A 25 9.56 11.11 5.21
N VAL A 26 9.55 12.41 5.47
CA VAL A 26 10.21 13.40 4.61
C VAL A 26 11.72 13.25 4.76
N VAL A 27 12.42 13.27 3.63
CA VAL A 27 13.87 13.17 3.59
C VAL A 27 14.45 14.33 2.77
N ASN A 28 15.61 14.79 3.15
CA ASN A 28 16.31 15.93 2.53
C ASN A 28 17.14 15.55 1.30
N LYS A 29 17.13 14.28 0.92
CA LYS A 29 17.85 13.77 -0.25
C LYS A 29 16.98 12.82 -1.05
N LYS A 30 17.26 12.68 -2.33
CA LYS A 30 16.64 11.68 -3.20
C LYS A 30 16.95 10.28 -2.68
N THR A 31 15.93 9.44 -2.56
CA THR A 31 16.06 8.02 -2.22
C THR A 31 16.69 7.22 -3.36
N PHE A 32 17.18 6.01 -3.09
CA PHE A 32 17.81 5.15 -4.10
C PHE A 32 16.84 4.84 -5.25
N ILE A 33 15.61 4.46 -4.92
CA ILE A 33 14.52 4.33 -5.91
C ILE A 33 13.46 5.39 -5.60
N VAL A 34 13.01 6.10 -6.63
CA VAL A 34 11.86 7.00 -6.58
C VAL A 34 10.81 6.47 -7.52
N SER A 35 9.75 5.92 -6.96
CA SER A 35 8.65 5.34 -7.73
C SER A 35 7.52 6.34 -7.94
N SER A 36 6.81 6.18 -9.05
CA SER A 36 5.64 6.98 -9.35
C SER A 36 4.49 6.67 -8.39
N ILE A 37 3.68 7.67 -8.09
CA ILE A 37 2.43 7.48 -7.37
C ILE A 37 1.23 7.68 -8.28
N GLY A 38 0.21 6.87 -8.07
CA GLY A 38 -1.12 7.01 -8.66
C GLY A 38 -2.15 7.29 -7.56
N ALA A 39 -3.31 7.80 -7.95
CA ALA A 39 -4.42 8.01 -7.05
C ALA A 39 -5.69 7.39 -7.61
N VAL A 40 -6.37 6.59 -6.81
CA VAL A 40 -7.65 5.97 -7.14
C VAL A 40 -8.73 6.63 -6.29
N PRO A 41 -9.80 7.16 -6.91
CA PRO A 41 -10.92 7.73 -6.16
C PRO A 41 -11.54 6.70 -5.22
N LYS A 42 -11.97 7.18 -4.06
CA LYS A 42 -12.83 6.45 -3.13
C LYS A 42 -14.20 7.14 -3.04
N PRO A 43 -15.21 6.45 -2.52
CA PRO A 43 -16.42 7.13 -2.06
C PRO A 43 -16.06 8.29 -1.11
N ASN A 44 -16.87 9.35 -1.09
CA ASN A 44 -16.69 10.53 -0.23
C ASN A 44 -15.51 11.48 -0.61
N ALA A 45 -15.20 11.60 -1.88
CA ALA A 45 -14.15 12.49 -2.40
C ALA A 45 -12.76 12.27 -1.78
N ASP A 46 -12.53 11.11 -1.19
CA ASP A 46 -11.22 10.67 -0.70
C ASP A 46 -10.46 9.92 -1.81
N VAL A 47 -9.16 9.70 -1.60
CA VAL A 47 -8.30 9.00 -2.56
C VAL A 47 -7.50 7.88 -1.90
N ARG A 48 -7.23 6.84 -2.67
CA ARG A 48 -6.24 5.84 -2.33
C ARG A 48 -4.97 6.09 -3.13
N ILE A 49 -3.88 6.40 -2.46
CA ILE A 49 -2.58 6.50 -3.11
C ILE A 49 -2.06 5.09 -3.39
N ILE A 50 -1.72 4.85 -4.64
CA ILE A 50 -1.04 3.65 -5.11
C ILE A 50 0.42 4.02 -5.35
N HIS A 51 1.33 3.30 -4.76
CA HIS A 51 2.75 3.45 -4.96
C HIS A 51 3.19 2.47 -6.06
N ASP A 52 3.46 2.96 -7.25
CA ASP A 52 3.79 2.12 -8.40
C ASP A 52 5.25 1.65 -8.35
N LEU A 53 5.48 0.61 -7.60
CA LEU A 53 6.81 0.01 -7.41
C LEU A 53 7.29 -0.81 -8.63
N SER A 54 6.51 -0.83 -9.71
CA SER A 54 6.93 -1.41 -11.01
C SER A 54 7.66 -0.37 -11.88
N ARG A 55 7.62 0.90 -11.51
CA ARG A 55 8.27 2.01 -12.21
C ARG A 55 9.28 2.73 -11.33
N PRO A 56 10.40 3.20 -11.87
CA PRO A 56 10.87 3.03 -13.27
C PRO A 56 11.15 1.56 -13.61
N ASN A 57 11.47 1.28 -14.88
CA ASN A 57 11.91 -0.06 -15.30
C ASN A 57 13.03 -0.56 -14.39
N GLY A 58 12.93 -1.81 -13.92
CA GLY A 58 13.81 -2.32 -12.87
C GLY A 58 13.39 -1.86 -11.46
N GLY A 59 12.16 -1.37 -11.26
CA GLY A 59 11.61 -1.05 -9.96
C GLY A 59 11.49 -2.28 -9.05
N VAL A 60 11.16 -2.04 -7.78
CA VAL A 60 11.16 -3.04 -6.70
C VAL A 60 10.40 -4.32 -7.06
N ASN A 61 9.28 -4.18 -7.76
CA ASN A 61 8.48 -5.34 -8.18
C ASN A 61 9.20 -6.26 -9.18
N SER A 62 10.16 -5.75 -9.96
CA SER A 62 10.93 -6.55 -10.92
C SER A 62 11.84 -7.58 -10.25
N TYR A 63 12.20 -7.34 -9.00
CA TYR A 63 13.00 -8.26 -8.18
C TYR A 63 12.16 -9.13 -7.25
N SER A 64 10.85 -9.04 -7.39
CA SER A 64 9.92 -9.83 -6.59
C SER A 64 9.74 -11.20 -7.23
N GLN A 65 10.12 -12.27 -6.52
CA GLN A 65 9.80 -13.62 -6.99
C GLN A 65 8.28 -13.82 -7.02
N ASP A 66 7.79 -14.48 -8.08
CA ASP A 66 6.39 -14.86 -8.19
C ASP A 66 6.03 -15.85 -7.08
N ASN A 67 5.22 -15.40 -6.17
CA ASN A 67 4.66 -16.21 -5.12
C ASN A 67 3.16 -15.92 -5.08
N SER A 68 2.37 -16.75 -5.72
CA SER A 68 0.91 -16.68 -5.63
C SER A 68 0.46 -16.91 -4.19
N VAL A 69 -0.55 -16.17 -3.78
CA VAL A 69 -1.25 -16.42 -2.51
C VAL A 69 -2.55 -17.11 -2.87
N ALA A 70 -2.71 -18.35 -2.39
CA ALA A 70 -3.98 -19.03 -2.48
C ALA A 70 -4.90 -18.48 -1.37
N TYR A 71 -6.05 -17.99 -1.76
CA TYR A 71 -7.09 -17.55 -0.83
C TYR A 71 -8.19 -18.61 -0.78
N SER A 72 -8.74 -18.84 0.41
CA SER A 72 -9.95 -19.64 0.54
C SER A 72 -11.12 -18.97 -0.20
N THR A 73 -11.87 -19.77 -0.92
CA THR A 73 -13.02 -19.31 -1.69
C THR A 73 -14.33 -19.47 -0.90
N ILE A 74 -15.41 -18.89 -1.40
CA ILE A 74 -16.75 -19.15 -0.85
C ILE A 74 -17.08 -20.64 -0.91
N ALA A 75 -16.67 -21.34 -1.98
CA ALA A 75 -16.85 -22.78 -2.10
C ALA A 75 -16.12 -23.58 -1.01
N ASP A 76 -14.97 -23.11 -0.53
CA ASP A 76 -14.30 -23.74 0.59
C ASP A 76 -15.03 -23.46 1.91
N ALA A 77 -15.51 -22.24 2.10
CA ALA A 77 -16.32 -21.90 3.26
C ALA A 77 -17.61 -22.71 3.34
N THR A 78 -18.31 -22.93 2.21
CA THR A 78 -19.58 -23.70 2.19
C THR A 78 -19.40 -25.16 2.61
N LYS A 79 -18.21 -25.74 2.44
CA LYS A 79 -17.91 -27.11 2.91
C LYS A 79 -17.89 -27.20 4.44
N LEU A 80 -17.64 -26.10 5.13
CA LEU A 80 -17.54 -26.02 6.57
C LEU A 80 -18.85 -25.59 7.24
N ILE A 81 -19.77 -24.98 6.50
CA ILE A 81 -21.03 -24.48 7.02
C ILE A 81 -22.04 -25.61 7.14
N LYS A 82 -22.59 -25.78 8.33
CA LYS A 82 -23.68 -26.73 8.64
C LYS A 82 -24.85 -25.98 9.24
N GLN A 83 -26.02 -26.59 9.30
CA GLN A 83 -27.17 -26.02 10.01
C GLN A 83 -26.80 -25.72 11.47
N GLY A 84 -27.07 -24.49 11.93
CA GLY A 84 -26.73 -24.02 13.26
C GLY A 84 -25.32 -23.46 13.41
N THR A 85 -24.53 -23.37 12.35
CA THR A 85 -23.18 -22.74 12.40
C THR A 85 -23.31 -21.23 12.57
N TYR A 86 -22.56 -20.65 13.51
CA TYR A 86 -22.39 -19.21 13.66
C TYR A 86 -21.34 -18.72 12.68
N LEU A 87 -21.62 -17.62 12.00
CA LEU A 87 -20.70 -16.96 11.07
C LEU A 87 -20.30 -15.59 11.61
N ALA A 88 -19.01 -15.26 11.49
CA ALA A 88 -18.50 -13.93 11.81
C ALA A 88 -17.70 -13.39 10.64
N LYS A 89 -17.82 -12.08 10.37
CA LYS A 89 -17.02 -11.37 9.38
C LYS A 89 -16.10 -10.39 10.09
N ILE A 90 -14.81 -10.48 9.79
CA ILE A 90 -13.79 -9.54 10.27
C ILE A 90 -13.18 -8.85 9.06
N ASP A 91 -13.16 -7.51 9.07
CA ASP A 91 -12.50 -6.70 8.05
C ASP A 91 -11.43 -5.81 8.71
N LEU A 92 -10.22 -5.88 8.18
CA LEU A 92 -9.09 -5.14 8.73
C LEU A 92 -8.95 -3.78 8.04
N LYS A 93 -9.24 -2.71 8.77
CA LYS A 93 -9.05 -1.35 8.28
C LYS A 93 -7.58 -1.09 7.94
N SER A 94 -7.31 -0.77 6.67
CA SER A 94 -5.96 -0.44 6.20
C SER A 94 -4.92 -1.55 6.44
N ALA A 95 -5.26 -2.81 6.22
CA ALA A 95 -4.44 -3.99 6.52
C ALA A 95 -2.96 -3.85 6.11
N TYR A 96 -2.66 -3.42 4.88
CA TYR A 96 -1.28 -3.21 4.42
C TYR A 96 -0.59 -2.08 5.19
N ARG A 97 -1.31 -1.02 5.48
CA ARG A 97 -0.77 0.18 6.15
C ARG A 97 -0.54 -0.01 7.65
N SER A 98 -0.99 -1.11 8.23
CA SER A 98 -0.68 -1.51 9.60
C SER A 98 0.67 -2.23 9.72
N VAL A 99 1.18 -2.78 8.61
CA VAL A 99 2.42 -3.56 8.58
C VAL A 99 3.61 -2.64 8.33
N PRO A 100 4.56 -2.48 9.27
CA PRO A 100 5.80 -1.76 9.03
C PRO A 100 6.72 -2.59 8.14
N ILE A 101 7.52 -1.92 7.31
CA ILE A 101 8.64 -2.52 6.59
C ILE A 101 9.94 -2.28 7.36
N SER A 102 10.98 -3.06 7.06
CA SER A 102 12.30 -2.86 7.66
C SER A 102 12.87 -1.51 7.25
N SER A 103 13.55 -0.82 8.17
CA SER A 103 14.24 0.44 7.88
C SER A 103 15.32 0.30 6.79
N SER A 104 15.92 -0.88 6.67
CA SER A 104 16.85 -1.20 5.57
C SER A 104 16.22 -1.18 4.18
N CYS A 105 14.88 -1.20 4.10
CA CYS A 105 14.13 -1.17 2.84
C CYS A 105 13.55 0.21 2.52
N PHE A 106 13.73 1.21 3.35
CA PHE A 106 13.10 2.53 3.14
C PHE A 106 13.56 3.19 1.84
N ASP A 107 14.83 3.10 1.50
CA ASP A 107 15.36 3.65 0.24
C ASP A 107 14.76 3.02 -1.03
N LEU A 108 14.12 1.85 -0.90
CA LEU A 108 13.43 1.17 -2.00
C LEU A 108 11.98 1.63 -2.16
N THR A 109 11.44 2.34 -1.17
CA THR A 109 10.05 2.80 -1.15
C THR A 109 9.94 4.31 -1.28
N GLY A 110 10.92 4.91 -1.95
CA GLY A 110 10.97 6.34 -2.19
C GLY A 110 9.87 6.80 -3.14
N LEU A 111 9.37 7.97 -2.88
CA LEU A 111 8.45 8.73 -3.73
C LEU A 111 8.79 10.22 -3.64
N HIS A 112 8.24 11.01 -4.54
CA HIS A 112 8.34 12.47 -4.44
C HIS A 112 6.99 13.11 -4.73
N TRP A 113 6.80 14.32 -4.19
CA TRP A 113 5.65 15.14 -4.44
C TRP A 113 6.03 16.61 -4.52
N PHE A 114 5.37 17.35 -5.41
CA PHE A 114 5.46 18.82 -5.49
C PHE A 114 4.25 19.38 -4.75
N PHE A 115 4.44 19.81 -3.52
CA PHE A 115 3.42 20.53 -2.77
C PHE A 115 3.09 21.85 -3.45
N LYS A 116 1.94 22.42 -3.11
CA LYS A 116 1.34 23.52 -3.88
C LYS A 116 2.25 24.75 -4.00
N GLU A 117 3.07 25.00 -3.00
CA GLU A 117 3.95 26.17 -2.91
C GLU A 117 5.43 25.84 -3.10
N ASP A 118 5.75 24.57 -3.31
CA ASP A 118 7.14 24.14 -3.45
C ASP A 118 7.67 24.37 -4.86
N LEU A 119 8.88 24.93 -4.94
CA LEU A 119 9.64 25.09 -6.18
C LEU A 119 10.42 23.82 -6.55
N SER A 120 10.58 22.92 -5.61
CA SER A 120 11.32 21.65 -5.77
C SER A 120 10.54 20.47 -5.19
N PRO A 121 10.79 19.24 -5.68
CA PRO A 121 10.11 18.08 -5.15
C PRO A 121 10.56 17.77 -3.71
N THR A 122 9.60 17.51 -2.84
CA THR A 122 9.84 16.93 -1.53
C THR A 122 9.95 15.42 -1.69
N PHE A 123 11.06 14.84 -1.24
CA PHE A 123 11.28 13.39 -1.24
C PHE A 123 10.79 12.77 0.07
N LEU A 124 10.18 11.60 -0.09
CA LEU A 124 9.65 10.83 1.04
C LEU A 124 9.96 9.36 0.82
N TYR A 125 9.98 8.58 1.88
CA TYR A 125 9.86 7.13 1.78
C TYR A 125 8.69 6.61 2.60
N ASP A 126 8.15 5.48 2.14
CA ASP A 126 7.04 4.79 2.79
C ASP A 126 7.58 3.79 3.82
N CYS A 127 7.19 3.97 5.08
CA CYS A 127 7.60 3.09 6.19
C CYS A 127 6.64 1.94 6.44
N ARG A 128 5.62 1.82 5.61
CA ARG A 128 4.58 0.80 5.72
C ARG A 128 4.46 0.05 4.41
N LEU A 129 3.91 -1.15 4.49
CA LEU A 129 3.69 -1.98 3.31
C LEU A 129 2.83 -1.24 2.28
N PRO A 130 3.39 -0.89 1.09
CA PRO A 130 2.70 -0.01 0.16
C PRO A 130 1.64 -0.74 -0.66
N PHE A 131 0.59 0.00 -1.06
CA PHE A 131 -0.27 -0.45 -2.14
C PHE A 131 0.50 -0.33 -3.46
N GLY A 132 0.68 -1.45 -4.15
CA GLY A 132 1.43 -1.53 -5.40
C GLY A 132 2.67 -2.42 -5.32
N ALA A 133 3.11 -2.80 -4.12
CA ALA A 133 4.12 -3.85 -3.99
C ALA A 133 3.49 -5.22 -4.25
N SER A 134 4.07 -5.99 -5.17
CA SER A 134 3.58 -7.32 -5.56
C SER A 134 3.45 -8.28 -4.38
N LYS A 135 4.31 -8.16 -3.37
CA LYS A 135 4.30 -9.00 -2.16
C LYS A 135 3.44 -8.48 -1.02
N SER A 136 2.80 -7.33 -1.16
CA SER A 136 2.01 -6.73 -0.07
C SER A 136 0.89 -7.64 0.41
N CYS A 137 0.19 -8.30 -0.50
CA CYS A 137 -0.88 -9.23 -0.13
C CYS A 137 -0.37 -10.39 0.73
N LYS A 138 0.73 -11.03 0.31
CA LYS A 138 1.32 -12.16 1.02
C LYS A 138 1.82 -11.76 2.40
N THR A 139 2.56 -10.66 2.48
CA THR A 139 3.12 -10.18 3.74
C THR A 139 2.03 -9.78 4.73
N ALA A 140 0.98 -9.10 4.28
CA ALA A 140 -0.15 -8.73 5.13
C ALA A 140 -0.93 -9.96 5.61
N HIS A 141 -1.11 -10.97 4.76
CA HIS A 141 -1.78 -12.21 5.11
C HIS A 141 -1.05 -12.94 6.25
N PHE A 142 0.25 -13.10 6.17
CA PHE A 142 1.04 -13.77 7.22
C PHE A 142 1.07 -12.98 8.53
N ARG A 143 1.16 -11.66 8.49
CA ARG A 143 1.23 -10.82 9.69
C ARG A 143 -0.11 -10.74 10.44
N ASN A 144 -1.20 -10.84 9.73
CA ASN A 144 -2.55 -10.72 10.30
C ASN A 144 -3.18 -12.07 10.69
N GLY A 145 -2.37 -13.12 10.86
CA GLY A 145 -2.82 -14.38 11.42
C GLY A 145 -3.44 -15.36 10.43
N GLY A 146 -3.06 -15.28 9.16
CA GLY A 146 -3.56 -16.15 8.08
C GLY A 146 -3.09 -17.60 8.14
N LYS A 147 -3.08 -18.20 9.31
CA LYS A 147 -3.01 -19.66 9.48
C LYS A 147 -4.37 -20.14 9.99
N PHE A 148 -5.33 -20.24 9.12
CA PHE A 148 -6.40 -21.21 9.29
C PHE A 148 -5.88 -22.53 8.73
N HIS A 149 -5.34 -23.38 9.59
CA HIS A 149 -5.25 -24.78 9.30
C HIS A 149 -6.61 -25.39 9.61
N PRO A 150 -7.13 -26.25 8.71
CA PRO A 150 -8.35 -27.01 8.96
C PRO A 150 -8.17 -27.97 10.15
#